data_4e7fa8dd289d32c25efb186d7ceff500
#
_entry.id   4e7fa8dd289d32c25efb186d7ceff500
#
_cell.length_a   1.000
_cell.length_b   1.000
_cell.length_c   1.000
_cell.angle_alpha   90.00
_cell.angle_beta   90.00
_cell.angle_gamma   90.00
#
_symmetry.space_group_name_H-M   'P 1'
#
loop_
_entity.id
_entity.type
_entity.pdbx_description
1 polymer ?
#
loop_
_entity_poly.entity_id
_entity_poly.type
_entity_poly.pdbx_seq_one_letter_code
_entity_poly.pdbx_strand_id
1 'polypeptide(L)'
;VLMISSSMNSIVAQRTKFFGMMRCIGMSKQQIIRFVRLEALNWCKTAVPIGLILGVVTTWGLCAVLRFVVREEFSDIPLFGISIFGIVCGIFVGLITVLIAANAPAKHAAKVSPITAVSGNADHGKTMHHCQYTRFGKIEALLGIDHAVSGKKNLFLMIGSFALSIILFLSFSVMIDFVDYLIPQSAATSDIDIASDDGNAIPQELLTSIRAMDGVKEVYGRRSVFDVSAKLNDDTNFSGTVDLISYDDFDLQCLKKDSALKRGSDLSKVFGDSNFVLATSDQDSTWKIGDTVQIGDETLTIAGLLKNDPFSENGLTNGKLTLITSDETFVRLTGEEGYSLVLIQTTGDVTDENVQAIQNSVDQTYSFRDKRDERTMGTYMAFVFCVYAFLAIIALVTVMNIVNSISMSVSARMKQYGAMRAVGMDERQMTKMIACEAFTYAVLGCVVGCAIGLPLSKLLYDFLIAGHFPSAVWQFPIISLGVILLFVTIAAIAAVYAPEKRIRNMSITATINEL
;
A
#
# COMPACT_ATOMS: atom_id res chain seq x y z
N VAL A 1 -4.47 -20.22 6.52
CA VAL A 1 -5.49 -21.19 6.96
C VAL A 1 -6.40 -21.58 5.80
N LEU A 2 -7.07 -20.64 5.12
CA LEU A 2 -8.02 -20.92 4.02
C LEU A 2 -7.38 -21.70 2.87
N MET A 3 -6.20 -21.28 2.40
CA MET A 3 -5.45 -21.93 1.35
C MET A 3 -5.08 -23.38 1.70
N ILE A 4 -4.51 -23.61 2.89
CA ILE A 4 -4.12 -24.94 3.36
C ILE A 4 -5.37 -25.83 3.52
N SER A 5 -6.45 -25.29 4.09
CA SER A 5 -7.72 -26.01 4.25
C SER A 5 -8.33 -26.41 2.90
N SER A 6 -8.29 -25.52 1.90
CA SER A 6 -8.78 -25.79 0.55
C SER A 6 -7.94 -26.88 -0.12
N SER A 7 -6.60 -26.78 -0.05
CA SER A 7 -5.66 -27.82 -0.55
C SER A 7 -5.95 -29.18 0.06
N MET A 8 -6.05 -29.25 1.38
CA MET A 8 -6.32 -30.50 2.08
C MET A 8 -7.70 -31.07 1.75
N ASN A 9 -8.73 -30.23 1.60
CA ASN A 9 -10.04 -30.69 1.17
C ASN A 9 -10.00 -31.36 -0.20
N SER A 10 -9.24 -30.80 -1.15
CA SER A 10 -9.07 -31.38 -2.48
C SER A 10 -8.35 -32.71 -2.44
N ILE A 11 -7.26 -32.82 -1.66
CA ILE A 11 -6.52 -34.07 -1.49
C ILE A 11 -7.39 -35.14 -0.83
N VAL A 12 -8.17 -34.77 0.17
CA VAL A 12 -9.13 -35.68 0.83
C VAL A 12 -10.20 -36.15 -0.17
N ALA A 13 -10.72 -35.23 -1.02
CA ALA A 13 -11.70 -35.57 -2.05
C ALA A 13 -11.11 -36.56 -3.07
N GLN A 14 -9.88 -36.36 -3.52
CA GLN A 14 -9.20 -37.30 -4.44
C GLN A 14 -8.94 -38.68 -3.82
N ARG A 15 -8.75 -38.75 -2.50
CA ARG A 15 -8.49 -39.99 -1.76
C ARG A 15 -9.75 -40.56 -1.07
N THR A 16 -10.96 -40.18 -1.48
CA THR A 16 -12.23 -40.62 -0.89
C THR A 16 -12.34 -42.13 -0.91
N LYS A 17 -11.96 -42.80 -2.01
CA LYS A 17 -11.95 -44.25 -2.16
C LYS A 17 -11.03 -44.93 -1.12
N PHE A 18 -9.83 -44.38 -0.91
CA PHE A 18 -8.87 -44.85 0.10
C PHE A 18 -9.45 -44.77 1.52
N PHE A 19 -10.03 -43.64 1.91
CA PHE A 19 -10.64 -43.49 3.23
C PHE A 19 -11.87 -44.40 3.42
N GLY A 20 -12.65 -44.61 2.35
CA GLY A 20 -13.74 -45.57 2.34
C GLY A 20 -13.28 -47.00 2.59
N MET A 21 -12.23 -47.46 1.88
CA MET A 21 -11.64 -48.78 2.10
C MET A 21 -11.10 -48.95 3.53
N MET A 22 -10.42 -47.94 4.07
CA MET A 22 -9.94 -47.96 5.46
C MET A 22 -11.09 -48.14 6.45
N ARG A 23 -12.24 -47.53 6.20
CA ARG A 23 -13.43 -47.72 7.02
C ARG A 23 -14.06 -49.12 6.86
N CYS A 24 -13.99 -49.73 5.68
CA CYS A 24 -14.43 -51.11 5.46
C CYS A 24 -13.59 -52.12 6.25
N ILE A 25 -12.30 -51.84 6.44
CA ILE A 25 -11.37 -52.69 7.25
C ILE A 25 -11.55 -52.44 8.76
N GLY A 26 -12.47 -51.52 9.18
CA GLY A 26 -12.82 -51.27 10.57
C GLY A 26 -12.19 -50.03 11.21
N MET A 27 -11.58 -49.16 10.43
CA MET A 27 -11.01 -47.91 10.96
C MET A 27 -12.10 -46.97 11.48
N SER A 28 -11.96 -46.48 12.72
CA SER A 28 -12.91 -45.58 13.33
C SER A 28 -12.81 -44.16 12.75
N LYS A 29 -13.88 -43.37 12.90
CA LYS A 29 -13.88 -41.95 12.48
C LYS A 29 -12.76 -41.14 13.12
N GLN A 30 -12.49 -41.41 14.42
CA GLN A 30 -11.43 -40.70 15.16
C GLN A 30 -10.02 -41.06 14.65
N GLN A 31 -9.80 -42.32 14.27
CA GLN A 31 -8.54 -42.77 13.69
C GLN A 31 -8.26 -42.10 12.35
N ILE A 32 -9.29 -41.93 11.47
CA ILE A 32 -9.15 -41.21 10.21
C ILE A 32 -8.83 -39.74 10.44
N ILE A 33 -9.52 -39.08 11.39
CA ILE A 33 -9.20 -37.68 11.74
C ILE A 33 -7.77 -37.55 12.21
N ARG A 34 -7.32 -38.47 13.10
CA ARG A 34 -5.93 -38.48 13.60
C ARG A 34 -4.93 -38.71 12.47
N PHE A 35 -5.23 -39.64 11.56
CA PHE A 35 -4.39 -39.94 10.39
C PHE A 35 -4.18 -38.71 9.50
N VAL A 36 -5.28 -38.03 9.11
CA VAL A 36 -5.19 -36.82 8.27
C VAL A 36 -4.45 -35.69 8.97
N ARG A 37 -4.63 -35.51 10.28
CA ARG A 37 -3.87 -34.50 11.04
C ARG A 37 -2.38 -34.84 11.13
N LEU A 38 -2.02 -36.11 11.30
CA LEU A 38 -0.62 -36.55 11.32
C LEU A 38 0.03 -36.39 9.94
N GLU A 39 -0.71 -36.66 8.86
CA GLU A 39 -0.24 -36.43 7.50
C GLU A 39 0.04 -34.91 7.28
N ALA A 40 -0.85 -34.04 7.74
CA ALA A 40 -0.65 -32.59 7.69
C ALA A 40 0.57 -32.14 8.50
N LEU A 41 0.77 -32.69 9.70
CA LEU A 41 1.95 -32.42 10.53
C LEU A 41 3.25 -32.94 9.90
N ASN A 42 3.18 -34.07 9.16
CA ASN A 42 4.35 -34.56 8.45
C ASN A 42 4.83 -33.60 7.36
N TRP A 43 3.92 -32.87 6.71
CA TRP A 43 4.30 -31.83 5.75
C TRP A 43 4.95 -30.61 6.43
N CYS A 44 4.64 -30.34 7.71
CA CYS A 44 5.30 -29.28 8.46
C CYS A 44 6.81 -29.51 8.64
N LYS A 45 7.26 -30.78 8.64
CA LYS A 45 8.70 -31.11 8.79
C LYS A 45 9.56 -30.51 7.67
N THR A 46 8.99 -30.35 6.49
CA THR A 46 9.69 -29.75 5.33
C THR A 46 9.27 -28.31 5.10
N ALA A 47 7.97 -27.99 5.22
CA ALA A 47 7.45 -26.67 4.93
C ALA A 47 7.89 -25.59 5.93
N VAL A 48 7.91 -25.94 7.24
CA VAL A 48 8.30 -24.98 8.29
C VAL A 48 9.78 -24.59 8.18
N PRO A 49 10.75 -25.52 8.08
CA PRO A 49 12.15 -25.15 7.87
C PRO A 49 12.40 -24.33 6.61
N ILE A 50 11.78 -24.70 5.49
CA ILE A 50 11.91 -23.94 4.24
C ILE A 50 11.35 -22.52 4.41
N GLY A 51 10.18 -22.40 5.04
CA GLY A 51 9.57 -21.09 5.33
C GLY A 51 10.44 -20.23 6.24
N LEU A 52 11.07 -20.82 7.24
CA LEU A 52 12.00 -20.13 8.15
C LEU A 52 13.26 -19.64 7.40
N ILE A 53 13.85 -20.51 6.57
CA ILE A 53 15.02 -20.14 5.75
C ILE A 53 14.67 -18.96 4.83
N LEU A 54 13.54 -19.04 4.13
CA LEU A 54 13.07 -17.95 3.26
C LEU A 54 12.81 -16.68 4.07
N GLY A 55 12.20 -16.79 5.24
CA GLY A 55 11.96 -15.65 6.13
C GLY A 55 13.26 -14.99 6.58
N VAL A 56 14.25 -15.77 7.01
CA VAL A 56 15.57 -15.25 7.41
C VAL A 56 16.28 -14.59 6.24
N VAL A 57 16.29 -15.21 5.06
CA VAL A 57 16.90 -14.63 3.85
C VAL A 57 16.22 -13.30 3.46
N THR A 58 14.88 -13.25 3.53
CA THR A 58 14.13 -12.00 3.27
C THR A 58 14.49 -10.91 4.28
N THR A 59 14.61 -11.26 5.56
CA THR A 59 15.02 -10.32 6.61
C THR A 59 16.45 -9.81 6.37
N TRP A 60 17.38 -10.69 6.03
CA TRP A 60 18.75 -10.29 5.68
C TRP A 60 18.80 -9.39 4.44
N GLY A 61 17.97 -9.69 3.44
CA GLY A 61 17.81 -8.84 2.25
C GLY A 61 17.31 -7.45 2.62
N LEU A 62 16.33 -7.34 3.50
CA LEU A 62 15.81 -6.07 3.99
C LEU A 62 16.86 -5.30 4.80
N CYS A 63 17.56 -5.97 5.74
CA CYS A 63 18.67 -5.36 6.49
C CYS A 63 19.78 -4.85 5.55
N ALA A 64 20.09 -5.60 4.49
CA ALA A 64 21.06 -5.17 3.49
C ALA A 64 20.60 -3.91 2.74
N VAL A 65 19.33 -3.86 2.32
CA VAL A 65 18.77 -2.66 1.69
C VAL A 65 18.86 -1.46 2.63
N LEU A 66 18.43 -1.60 3.88
CA LEU A 66 18.49 -0.52 4.87
C LEU A 66 19.94 -0.04 5.07
N ARG A 67 20.90 -0.96 5.25
CA ARG A 67 22.29 -0.62 5.49
C ARG A 67 23.01 0.00 4.30
N PHE A 68 22.76 -0.45 3.07
CA PHE A 68 23.51 -0.01 1.89
C PHE A 68 22.82 1.12 1.10
N VAL A 69 21.49 1.21 1.18
CA VAL A 69 20.71 2.22 0.45
C VAL A 69 20.40 3.42 1.35
N VAL A 70 19.96 3.19 2.57
CA VAL A 70 19.59 4.26 3.51
C VAL A 70 20.82 4.85 4.22
N ARG A 71 21.83 4.05 4.49
CA ARG A 71 23.18 4.35 5.03
C ARG A 71 23.23 5.07 6.39
N GLU A 72 22.79 6.31 6.49
CA GLU A 72 23.13 7.22 7.59
C GLU A 72 22.73 6.70 8.99
N GLU A 73 21.47 6.34 9.19
CA GLU A 73 20.94 5.93 10.50
C GLU A 73 21.04 4.40 10.74
N PHE A 74 21.30 3.62 9.68
CA PHE A 74 21.21 2.15 9.70
C PHE A 74 22.55 1.43 9.44
N SER A 75 23.67 2.16 9.49
CA SER A 75 25.02 1.60 9.27
C SER A 75 25.37 0.47 10.24
N ASP A 76 24.86 0.50 11.46
CA ASP A 76 25.18 -0.43 12.52
C ASP A 76 24.26 -1.66 12.59
N ILE A 77 23.26 -1.73 11.70
CA ILE A 77 22.37 -2.90 11.65
C ILE A 77 23.17 -4.16 11.27
N PRO A 78 23.09 -5.23 12.08
CA PRO A 78 23.76 -6.49 11.77
C PRO A 78 23.12 -7.13 10.53
N LEU A 79 23.93 -7.36 9.47
CA LEU A 79 23.44 -7.99 8.22
C LEU A 79 22.89 -9.40 8.42
N PHE A 80 23.48 -10.16 9.32
CA PHE A 80 23.16 -11.58 9.56
C PHE A 80 22.59 -11.83 10.96
N GLY A 81 21.80 -10.88 11.46
CA GLY A 81 21.09 -11.05 12.71
C GLY A 81 20.06 -12.18 12.63
N ILE A 82 20.03 -13.06 13.63
CA ILE A 82 19.03 -14.12 13.77
C ILE A 82 18.32 -13.94 15.10
N SER A 83 16.99 -13.73 15.04
CA SER A 83 16.15 -13.70 16.24
C SER A 83 15.67 -15.10 16.61
N ILE A 84 16.20 -15.66 17.68
CA ILE A 84 15.77 -16.97 18.22
C ILE A 84 14.28 -16.91 18.57
N PHE A 85 13.83 -15.81 19.18
CA PHE A 85 12.41 -15.60 19.50
C PHE A 85 11.53 -15.62 18.25
N GLY A 86 11.95 -14.93 17.17
CA GLY A 86 11.23 -14.93 15.89
C GLY A 86 11.11 -16.34 15.29
N ILE A 87 12.20 -17.15 15.36
CA ILE A 87 12.19 -18.54 14.88
C ILE A 87 11.20 -19.40 15.69
N VAL A 88 11.25 -19.31 17.02
CA VAL A 88 10.34 -20.09 17.90
C VAL A 88 8.88 -19.69 17.65
N CYS A 89 8.58 -18.40 17.57
CA CYS A 89 7.24 -17.91 17.23
C CYS A 89 6.81 -18.39 15.83
N GLY A 90 7.69 -18.35 14.83
CA GLY A 90 7.40 -18.81 13.48
C GLY A 90 7.06 -20.30 13.41
N ILE A 91 7.79 -21.15 14.14
CA ILE A 91 7.50 -22.59 14.27
C ILE A 91 6.12 -22.79 14.90
N PHE A 92 5.85 -22.10 16.00
CA PHE A 92 4.60 -22.25 16.76
C PHE A 92 3.38 -21.81 15.94
N VAL A 93 3.45 -20.65 15.31
CA VAL A 93 2.40 -20.12 14.42
C VAL A 93 2.21 -21.03 13.21
N GLY A 94 3.28 -21.53 12.61
CA GLY A 94 3.22 -22.46 11.48
C GLY A 94 2.49 -23.76 11.84
N LEU A 95 2.85 -24.39 12.96
CA LEU A 95 2.21 -25.62 13.44
C LEU A 95 0.72 -25.43 13.78
N ILE A 96 0.39 -24.37 14.51
CA ILE A 96 -1.00 -24.05 14.87
C ILE A 96 -1.83 -23.79 13.61
N THR A 97 -1.30 -23.03 12.67
CA THR A 97 -1.99 -22.71 11.41
C THR A 97 -2.35 -23.97 10.62
N VAL A 98 -1.43 -24.93 10.53
CA VAL A 98 -1.67 -26.20 9.83
C VAL A 98 -2.68 -27.06 10.57
N LEU A 99 -2.60 -27.16 11.90
CA LEU A 99 -3.55 -27.92 12.71
C LEU A 99 -4.98 -27.38 12.59
N ILE A 100 -5.15 -26.06 12.63
CA ILE A 100 -6.45 -25.41 12.45
C ILE A 100 -6.97 -25.68 11.02
N ALA A 101 -6.11 -25.51 10.02
CA ALA A 101 -6.48 -25.71 8.61
C ALA A 101 -6.86 -27.17 8.30
N ALA A 102 -6.19 -28.13 8.92
CA ALA A 102 -6.44 -29.56 8.73
C ALA A 102 -7.73 -30.06 9.41
N ASN A 103 -8.30 -29.32 10.35
CA ASN A 103 -9.43 -29.79 11.17
C ASN A 103 -10.71 -30.04 10.33
N ALA A 104 -11.08 -29.10 9.46
CA ALA A 104 -12.27 -29.26 8.62
C ALA A 104 -12.10 -30.38 7.57
N PRO A 105 -10.99 -30.48 6.82
CA PRO A 105 -10.73 -31.59 5.89
C PRO A 105 -10.73 -32.96 6.59
N ALA A 106 -10.09 -33.07 7.76
CA ALA A 106 -10.04 -34.31 8.51
C ALA A 106 -11.44 -34.80 8.93
N LYS A 107 -12.30 -33.89 9.41
CA LYS A 107 -13.71 -34.21 9.71
C LYS A 107 -14.48 -34.62 8.47
N HIS A 108 -14.17 -34.03 7.31
CA HIS A 108 -14.80 -34.38 6.03
C HIS A 108 -14.40 -35.79 5.57
N ALA A 109 -13.11 -36.14 5.64
CA ALA A 109 -12.59 -37.48 5.37
C ALA A 109 -13.28 -38.56 6.22
N ALA A 110 -13.52 -38.29 7.52
CA ALA A 110 -14.16 -39.20 8.45
C ALA A 110 -15.67 -39.42 8.21
N LYS A 111 -16.33 -38.55 7.44
CA LYS A 111 -17.76 -38.67 7.10
C LYS A 111 -18.03 -39.51 5.85
N VAL A 112 -16.99 -39.90 5.12
CA VAL A 112 -17.13 -40.70 3.89
C VAL A 112 -17.81 -42.05 4.22
N SER A 113 -18.88 -42.38 3.48
CA SER A 113 -19.57 -43.67 3.62
C SER A 113 -18.73 -44.79 2.99
N PRO A 114 -18.51 -45.93 3.68
CA PRO A 114 -17.79 -47.07 3.10
C PRO A 114 -18.43 -47.58 1.80
N ILE A 115 -19.75 -47.67 1.75
CA ILE A 115 -20.51 -48.23 0.61
C ILE A 115 -20.36 -47.32 -0.59
N THR A 116 -20.54 -46.01 -0.45
CA THR A 116 -20.46 -45.04 -1.56
C THR A 116 -19.04 -44.89 -2.08
N ALA A 117 -18.03 -45.09 -1.25
CA ALA A 117 -16.62 -45.02 -1.65
C ALA A 117 -16.17 -46.25 -2.46
N VAL A 118 -16.70 -47.45 -2.17
CA VAL A 118 -16.38 -48.68 -2.87
C VAL A 118 -17.19 -48.84 -4.16
N SER A 119 -18.47 -48.42 -4.16
CA SER A 119 -19.35 -48.51 -5.34
C SER A 119 -19.03 -47.52 -6.45
N GLY A 120 -18.09 -46.60 -6.25
CA GLY A 120 -17.76 -45.56 -7.26
C GLY A 120 -18.82 -44.47 -7.43
N ASN A 121 -19.99 -44.62 -6.80
CA ASN A 121 -21.17 -43.76 -6.97
C ASN A 121 -21.13 -42.51 -6.04
N ALA A 122 -19.96 -42.11 -5.54
CA ALA A 122 -19.85 -40.97 -4.65
C ALA A 122 -20.20 -39.61 -5.31
N ASP A 123 -20.33 -39.58 -6.65
CA ASP A 123 -20.53 -38.33 -7.41
C ASP A 123 -21.92 -38.16 -8.05
N HIS A 124 -22.87 -39.09 -7.81
CA HIS A 124 -24.18 -39.05 -8.48
C HIS A 124 -25.24 -38.14 -7.83
N GLY A 125 -24.86 -37.23 -6.94
CA GLY A 125 -25.77 -36.35 -6.23
C GLY A 125 -25.86 -34.88 -6.68
N LYS A 126 -25.11 -34.48 -7.68
CA LYS A 126 -25.20 -33.10 -8.18
C LYS A 126 -26.00 -33.08 -9.47
N THR A 127 -27.26 -32.67 -9.36
CA THR A 127 -28.09 -32.29 -10.50
C THR A 127 -27.31 -31.31 -11.37
N MET A 128 -27.05 -31.68 -12.63
CA MET A 128 -26.61 -30.72 -13.64
C MET A 128 -27.69 -29.63 -13.73
N HIS A 129 -27.35 -28.43 -13.35
CA HIS A 129 -28.15 -27.28 -13.69
C HIS A 129 -28.09 -27.12 -15.21
N HIS A 130 -29.20 -27.29 -15.88
CA HIS A 130 -29.31 -27.00 -17.30
C HIS A 130 -28.96 -25.54 -17.54
N CYS A 131 -27.92 -25.30 -18.31
CA CYS A 131 -27.56 -23.98 -18.83
C CYS A 131 -28.69 -23.51 -19.78
N GLN A 132 -29.67 -22.77 -19.28
CA GLN A 132 -30.86 -22.36 -20.06
C GLN A 132 -30.60 -21.17 -21.01
N TYR A 133 -29.44 -20.56 -20.98
CA TYR A 133 -29.10 -19.36 -21.75
C TYR A 133 -27.96 -19.60 -22.74
N THR A 134 -28.25 -20.23 -23.88
CA THR A 134 -27.31 -20.36 -25.02
C THR A 134 -27.32 -19.15 -25.96
N ARG A 135 -28.10 -18.10 -25.66
CA ARG A 135 -28.38 -16.99 -26.59
C ARG A 135 -27.31 -15.88 -26.57
N PHE A 136 -26.46 -15.78 -25.55
CA PHE A 136 -25.46 -14.74 -25.40
C PHE A 136 -24.09 -15.33 -24.99
N GLY A 137 -23.24 -15.65 -25.96
CA GLY A 137 -21.83 -16.00 -25.72
C GLY A 137 -21.38 -17.32 -26.35
N LYS A 138 -20.05 -17.51 -26.42
CA LYS A 138 -19.46 -18.77 -26.87
C LYS A 138 -19.67 -19.84 -25.80
N ILE A 139 -19.96 -21.06 -26.22
CA ILE A 139 -20.28 -22.20 -25.33
C ILE A 139 -19.19 -22.42 -24.28
N GLU A 140 -17.91 -22.24 -24.63
CA GLU A 140 -16.78 -22.40 -23.72
C GLU A 140 -16.83 -21.41 -22.54
N ALA A 141 -17.23 -20.15 -22.80
CA ALA A 141 -17.32 -19.13 -21.77
C ALA A 141 -18.50 -19.42 -20.81
N LEU A 142 -19.66 -19.80 -21.33
CA LEU A 142 -20.82 -20.17 -20.53
C LEU A 142 -20.55 -21.39 -19.64
N LEU A 143 -19.89 -22.42 -20.18
CA LEU A 143 -19.47 -23.59 -19.40
C LEU A 143 -18.46 -23.21 -18.30
N GLY A 144 -17.51 -22.32 -18.58
CA GLY A 144 -16.55 -21.84 -17.59
C GLY A 144 -17.24 -21.10 -16.42
N ILE A 145 -18.19 -20.23 -16.72
CA ILE A 145 -18.99 -19.50 -15.71
C ILE A 145 -19.87 -20.46 -14.90
N ASP A 146 -20.58 -21.38 -15.58
CA ASP A 146 -21.42 -22.37 -14.89
C ASP A 146 -20.60 -23.28 -13.98
N HIS A 147 -19.42 -23.69 -14.43
CA HIS A 147 -18.46 -24.42 -13.60
C HIS A 147 -18.00 -23.65 -12.38
N ALA A 148 -17.78 -22.33 -12.51
CA ALA A 148 -17.40 -21.48 -11.38
C ALA A 148 -18.53 -21.42 -10.33
N VAL A 149 -19.78 -21.25 -10.77
CA VAL A 149 -20.93 -20.97 -9.89
C VAL A 149 -21.57 -22.24 -9.33
N SER A 150 -21.53 -23.38 -10.03
CA SER A 150 -22.20 -24.62 -9.63
C SER A 150 -21.72 -25.20 -8.30
N GLY A 151 -20.47 -24.95 -7.91
CA GLY A 151 -19.88 -25.43 -6.66
C GLY A 151 -19.92 -24.39 -5.54
N LYS A 152 -21.10 -24.05 -4.97
CA LYS A 152 -21.28 -22.96 -3.97
C LYS A 152 -20.20 -22.89 -2.88
N LYS A 153 -19.79 -24.04 -2.31
CA LYS A 153 -18.76 -24.08 -1.26
C LYS A 153 -17.38 -23.70 -1.79
N ASN A 154 -17.04 -24.21 -2.97
CA ASN A 154 -15.76 -23.90 -3.62
C ASN A 154 -15.73 -22.46 -4.11
N LEU A 155 -16.83 -21.98 -4.69
CA LEU A 155 -17.03 -20.58 -5.07
C LEU A 155 -16.79 -19.64 -3.89
N PHE A 156 -17.41 -19.90 -2.73
CA PHE A 156 -17.23 -19.06 -1.54
C PHE A 156 -15.79 -19.04 -1.04
N LEU A 157 -15.11 -20.20 -1.02
CA LEU A 157 -13.71 -20.27 -0.62
C LEU A 157 -12.79 -19.52 -1.59
N MET A 158 -13.05 -19.63 -2.90
CA MET A 158 -12.30 -18.93 -3.93
C MET A 158 -12.49 -17.41 -3.83
N ILE A 159 -13.75 -16.95 -3.85
CA ILE A 159 -14.08 -15.53 -3.70
C ILE A 159 -13.50 -14.98 -2.40
N GLY A 160 -13.68 -15.69 -1.29
CA GLY A 160 -13.16 -15.28 0.01
C GLY A 160 -11.63 -15.14 0.03
N SER A 161 -10.94 -16.00 -0.69
CA SER A 161 -9.48 -15.97 -0.80
C SER A 161 -8.99 -14.77 -1.62
N PHE A 162 -9.61 -14.48 -2.77
CA PHE A 162 -9.31 -13.30 -3.57
C PHE A 162 -9.67 -12.01 -2.82
N ALA A 163 -10.87 -11.98 -2.23
CA ALA A 163 -11.35 -10.83 -1.47
C ALA A 163 -10.43 -10.51 -0.28
N LEU A 164 -10.03 -11.53 0.50
CA LEU A 164 -9.12 -11.34 1.64
C LEU A 164 -7.77 -10.74 1.22
N SER A 165 -7.23 -11.16 0.07
CA SER A 165 -5.99 -10.60 -0.45
C SER A 165 -6.12 -9.12 -0.79
N ILE A 166 -7.23 -8.74 -1.42
CA ILE A 166 -7.51 -7.33 -1.77
C ILE A 166 -7.73 -6.50 -0.51
N ILE A 167 -8.49 -7.03 0.45
CA ILE A 167 -8.73 -6.38 1.74
C ILE A 167 -7.41 -6.12 2.46
N LEU A 168 -6.55 -7.14 2.56
CA LEU A 168 -5.25 -6.99 3.22
C LEU A 168 -4.37 -5.96 2.51
N PHE A 169 -4.31 -6.00 1.17
CA PHE A 169 -3.50 -5.05 0.41
C PHE A 169 -3.98 -3.61 0.61
N LEU A 170 -5.29 -3.35 0.48
CA LEU A 170 -5.87 -2.02 0.69
C LEU A 170 -5.72 -1.55 2.13
N SER A 171 -5.83 -2.45 3.10
CA SER A 171 -5.64 -2.11 4.52
C SER A 171 -4.19 -1.74 4.82
N PHE A 172 -3.23 -2.50 4.26
CA PHE A 172 -1.81 -2.20 4.46
C PHE A 172 -1.32 -1.00 3.65
N SER A 173 -1.96 -0.65 2.52
CA SER A 173 -1.59 0.56 1.78
C SER A 173 -1.80 1.84 2.61
N VAL A 174 -2.73 1.85 3.58
CA VAL A 174 -2.93 2.95 4.52
C VAL A 174 -1.67 3.22 5.38
N MET A 175 -0.80 2.20 5.56
CA MET A 175 0.45 2.40 6.30
C MET A 175 1.42 3.34 5.57
N ILE A 176 1.35 3.44 4.25
CA ILE A 176 2.16 4.39 3.48
C ILE A 176 1.71 5.81 3.82
N ASP A 177 0.39 6.06 3.73
CA ASP A 177 -0.18 7.36 4.09
C ASP A 177 0.14 7.71 5.55
N PHE A 178 0.10 6.73 6.46
CA PHE A 178 0.44 6.93 7.87
C PHE A 178 1.90 7.35 8.07
N VAL A 179 2.83 6.74 7.33
CA VAL A 179 4.25 7.13 7.38
C VAL A 179 4.45 8.55 6.87
N ASP A 180 3.74 8.94 5.80
CA ASP A 180 3.82 10.29 5.23
C ASP A 180 3.33 11.36 6.23
N TYR A 181 2.31 11.05 7.04
CA TYR A 181 1.85 11.95 8.11
C TYR A 181 2.73 11.91 9.36
N LEU A 182 3.30 10.75 9.70
CA LEU A 182 4.15 10.59 10.89
C LEU A 182 5.52 11.25 10.70
N ILE A 183 6.08 11.16 9.50
CA ILE A 183 7.41 11.67 9.16
C ILE A 183 7.28 12.49 7.87
N PRO A 184 6.68 13.69 7.93
CA PRO A 184 6.50 14.51 6.74
C PRO A 184 7.85 14.90 6.15
N GLN A 185 8.02 14.64 4.86
CA GLN A 185 9.20 15.01 4.12
C GLN A 185 8.91 16.23 3.26
N SER A 186 9.78 17.24 3.30
CA SER A 186 9.68 18.40 2.44
C SER A 186 10.98 18.63 1.67
N ALA A 187 10.87 19.03 0.41
CA ALA A 187 12.01 19.43 -0.40
C ALA A 187 12.67 20.71 0.14
N ALA A 188 11.95 21.47 0.96
CA ALA A 188 12.42 22.66 1.67
C ALA A 188 12.90 22.36 3.10
N THR A 189 13.16 21.09 3.47
CA THR A 189 13.72 20.78 4.79
C THR A 189 15.15 21.32 4.86
N SER A 190 15.43 22.09 5.91
CA SER A 190 16.76 22.63 6.21
C SER A 190 17.50 21.74 7.20
N ASP A 191 18.81 21.75 7.09
CA ASP A 191 19.73 21.08 8.03
C ASP A 191 20.24 22.07 9.10
N ILE A 192 20.29 23.35 8.75
CA ILE A 192 20.72 24.43 9.67
C ILE A 192 19.74 25.59 9.52
N ASP A 193 19.27 26.12 10.64
CA ASP A 193 18.44 27.29 10.70
C ASP A 193 19.17 28.44 11.41
N ILE A 194 19.08 29.64 10.84
CA ILE A 194 19.53 30.89 11.45
C ILE A 194 18.31 31.79 11.57
N ALA A 195 17.93 32.16 12.78
CA ALA A 195 16.77 32.99 13.02
C ALA A 195 17.14 34.27 13.77
N SER A 196 16.41 35.34 13.47
CA SER A 196 16.50 36.59 14.17
C SER A 196 15.32 36.77 15.11
N ASP A 197 15.59 37.13 16.36
CA ASP A 197 14.56 37.48 17.34
C ASP A 197 14.03 38.92 17.11
N ASP A 198 14.79 39.76 16.38
CA ASP A 198 14.45 41.16 16.05
C ASP A 198 13.69 41.29 14.71
N GLY A 199 12.94 40.25 14.28
CA GLY A 199 12.19 40.25 13.02
C GLY A 199 13.10 40.10 11.80
N ASN A 200 12.89 40.88 10.74
CA ASN A 200 13.62 40.79 9.47
C ASN A 200 14.99 41.48 9.52
N ALA A 201 15.88 41.11 10.47
CA ALA A 201 17.15 41.79 10.72
C ALA A 201 18.35 41.11 10.02
N ILE A 202 18.21 39.89 9.47
CA ILE A 202 19.31 39.19 8.83
C ILE A 202 19.55 39.76 7.42
N PRO A 203 20.76 40.29 7.14
CA PRO A 203 21.05 40.94 5.86
C PRO A 203 21.21 39.92 4.72
N GLN A 204 20.87 40.32 3.48
CA GLN A 204 20.98 39.50 2.29
C GLN A 204 22.44 39.08 1.95
N GLU A 205 23.42 39.90 2.35
CA GLU A 205 24.84 39.59 2.17
C GLU A 205 25.24 38.31 2.91
N LEU A 206 24.62 38.01 4.05
CA LEU A 206 24.88 36.78 4.81
C LEU A 206 24.47 35.53 4.01
N LEU A 207 23.29 35.54 3.35
CA LEU A 207 22.88 34.42 2.51
C LEU A 207 23.85 34.18 1.38
N THR A 208 24.32 35.27 0.73
CA THR A 208 25.25 35.19 -0.37
C THR A 208 26.61 34.63 0.08
N SER A 209 27.09 35.03 1.27
CA SER A 209 28.36 34.55 1.82
C SER A 209 28.29 33.07 2.20
N ILE A 210 27.20 32.63 2.84
CA ILE A 210 26.97 31.24 3.23
C ILE A 210 26.83 30.33 2.00
N ARG A 211 26.14 30.78 0.95
CA ARG A 211 25.96 30.02 -0.30
C ARG A 211 27.28 29.67 -0.99
N ALA A 212 28.33 30.45 -0.75
CA ALA A 212 29.67 30.22 -1.30
C ALA A 212 30.54 29.30 -0.43
N MET A 213 30.09 28.85 0.73
CA MET A 213 30.86 28.02 1.65
C MET A 213 30.82 26.54 1.27
N ASP A 214 31.89 25.82 1.58
CA ASP A 214 31.98 24.38 1.37
C ASP A 214 30.97 23.62 2.23
N GLY A 215 30.37 22.57 1.66
CA GLY A 215 29.36 21.74 2.33
C GLY A 215 27.92 22.31 2.28
N VAL A 216 27.72 23.48 1.69
CA VAL A 216 26.43 24.09 1.48
C VAL A 216 25.86 23.65 0.13
N LYS A 217 24.62 23.14 0.14
CA LYS A 217 23.91 22.72 -1.06
C LYS A 217 22.97 23.81 -1.57
N GLU A 218 22.18 24.40 -0.69
CA GLU A 218 21.23 25.47 -0.98
C GLU A 218 21.03 26.35 0.25
N VAL A 219 20.80 27.64 0.03
CA VAL A 219 20.48 28.62 1.06
C VAL A 219 19.30 29.45 0.59
N TYR A 220 18.29 29.55 1.40
CA TYR A 220 17.09 30.33 1.12
C TYR A 220 16.61 31.02 2.39
N GLY A 221 15.88 32.12 2.22
CA GLY A 221 15.45 32.96 3.34
C GLY A 221 13.96 33.19 3.32
N ARG A 222 13.41 33.41 4.51
CA ARG A 222 12.02 33.82 4.70
C ARG A 222 11.96 35.13 5.46
N ARG A 223 11.05 35.99 5.04
CA ARG A 223 10.66 37.21 5.75
C ARG A 223 9.29 36.99 6.35
N SER A 224 8.98 37.64 7.45
CA SER A 224 7.69 37.50 8.07
C SER A 224 7.25 38.82 8.72
N VAL A 225 5.96 39.15 8.52
CA VAL A 225 5.28 40.20 9.28
C VAL A 225 3.95 39.63 9.72
N PHE A 226 3.68 39.74 11.03
CA PHE A 226 2.50 39.15 11.63
C PHE A 226 1.45 40.23 11.91
N ASP A 227 0.19 39.80 11.98
CA ASP A 227 -0.96 40.63 12.37
C ASP A 227 -1.18 41.88 11.49
N VAL A 228 -0.92 41.77 10.20
CA VAL A 228 -1.17 42.82 9.21
C VAL A 228 -2.67 42.98 8.99
N SER A 229 -3.18 44.21 9.11
CA SER A 229 -4.60 44.49 8.86
C SER A 229 -4.99 44.23 7.43
N ALA A 230 -5.97 43.38 7.21
CA ALA A 230 -6.43 42.99 5.87
C ALA A 230 -7.95 42.89 5.79
N LYS A 231 -8.51 43.09 4.58
CA LYS A 231 -9.91 42.85 4.24
C LYS A 231 -9.99 41.83 3.14
N LEU A 232 -10.84 40.82 3.32
CA LEU A 232 -11.06 39.77 2.35
C LEU A 232 -12.38 40.03 1.60
N ASN A 233 -12.35 40.18 0.29
CA ASN A 233 -13.47 40.44 -0.61
C ASN A 233 -14.49 41.53 -0.12
N ASP A 234 -15.14 42.20 -1.03
CA ASP A 234 -16.15 43.24 -0.69
C ASP A 234 -17.42 42.67 -0.01
N ASP A 235 -17.70 41.36 -0.18
CA ASP A 235 -18.92 40.68 0.30
C ASP A 235 -18.73 39.86 1.59
N THR A 236 -17.51 39.70 2.08
CA THR A 236 -17.25 38.94 3.32
C THR A 236 -16.96 39.91 4.48
N ASN A 237 -17.66 39.75 5.60
CA ASN A 237 -17.40 40.49 6.85
C ASN A 237 -16.05 40.14 7.51
N PHE A 238 -15.08 39.56 6.75
CA PHE A 238 -13.75 39.34 7.27
C PHE A 238 -12.97 40.65 7.24
N SER A 239 -12.94 41.32 8.38
CA SER A 239 -12.01 42.39 8.70
C SER A 239 -11.16 41.88 9.85
N GLY A 240 -9.97 41.39 9.53
CA GLY A 240 -9.08 40.74 10.50
C GLY A 240 -7.63 41.05 10.22
N THR A 241 -6.76 40.35 10.93
CA THR A 241 -5.33 40.39 10.68
C THR A 241 -4.90 39.13 9.92
N VAL A 242 -3.91 39.28 9.06
CA VAL A 242 -3.27 38.21 8.32
C VAL A 242 -1.78 38.19 8.61
N ASP A 243 -1.17 37.01 8.52
CA ASP A 243 0.28 36.91 8.54
C ASP A 243 0.79 36.93 7.10
N LEU A 244 1.87 37.64 6.86
CA LEU A 244 2.53 37.74 5.57
C LEU A 244 3.91 37.11 5.66
N ILE A 245 4.18 36.11 4.82
CA ILE A 245 5.45 35.38 4.80
C ILE A 245 5.99 35.35 3.35
N SER A 246 7.27 35.67 3.18
CA SER A 246 7.90 35.52 1.87
C SER A 246 8.49 34.14 1.68
N TYR A 247 8.37 33.62 0.49
CA TYR A 247 9.10 32.45 0.00
C TYR A 247 9.94 32.87 -1.21
N ASP A 248 11.21 32.49 -1.20
CA ASP A 248 12.04 32.69 -2.39
C ASP A 248 11.68 31.71 -3.50
N ASP A 249 12.30 31.85 -4.66
CA ASP A 249 12.01 31.01 -5.82
C ASP A 249 12.25 29.51 -5.56
N PHE A 250 13.25 29.18 -4.76
CA PHE A 250 13.56 27.79 -4.39
C PHE A 250 12.46 27.20 -3.51
N ASP A 251 12.05 27.95 -2.48
CA ASP A 251 11.03 27.55 -1.52
C ASP A 251 9.66 27.38 -2.21
N LEU A 252 9.30 28.33 -3.10
CA LEU A 252 8.10 28.20 -3.95
C LEU A 252 8.13 26.95 -4.84
N GLN A 253 9.29 26.63 -5.44
CA GLN A 253 9.44 25.41 -6.26
C GLN A 253 9.31 24.14 -5.41
N CYS A 254 9.75 24.16 -4.17
CA CYS A 254 9.60 23.04 -3.23
C CYS A 254 8.12 22.73 -2.97
N LEU A 255 7.24 23.73 -2.84
CA LEU A 255 5.80 23.51 -2.72
C LEU A 255 5.20 22.70 -3.87
N LYS A 256 5.72 22.89 -5.09
CA LYS A 256 5.31 22.11 -6.26
C LYS A 256 5.84 20.68 -6.21
N LYS A 257 7.11 20.49 -5.83
CA LYS A 257 7.74 19.16 -5.69
C LYS A 257 7.01 18.32 -4.65
N ASP A 258 6.66 18.94 -3.52
CA ASP A 258 5.97 18.31 -2.39
C ASP A 258 4.47 18.13 -2.65
N SER A 259 3.98 18.60 -3.80
CA SER A 259 2.54 18.59 -4.11
C SER A 259 1.68 19.23 -3.00
N ALA A 260 2.21 20.26 -2.33
CA ALA A 260 1.61 20.91 -1.18
C ALA A 260 0.36 21.75 -1.51
N LEU A 261 0.10 22.03 -2.79
CA LEU A 261 -0.99 22.88 -3.24
C LEU A 261 -2.28 22.10 -3.51
N LYS A 262 -3.43 22.73 -3.21
CA LYS A 262 -4.76 22.22 -3.59
C LYS A 262 -4.96 22.27 -5.10
N ARG A 263 -5.83 21.42 -5.61
CA ARG A 263 -6.16 21.34 -7.04
C ARG A 263 -6.78 22.66 -7.52
N GLY A 264 -6.28 23.17 -8.64
CA GLY A 264 -6.71 24.45 -9.22
C GLY A 264 -5.80 25.62 -8.87
N SER A 265 -4.78 25.42 -8.01
CA SER A 265 -3.76 26.44 -7.69
C SER A 265 -2.83 26.67 -8.89
N ASP A 266 -2.45 27.90 -9.13
CA ASP A 266 -1.51 28.31 -10.17
C ASP A 266 -0.31 29.04 -9.54
N LEU A 267 0.70 28.26 -9.19
CA LEU A 267 1.95 28.76 -8.59
C LEU A 267 2.72 29.71 -9.53
N SER A 268 2.57 29.55 -10.85
CA SER A 268 3.36 30.34 -11.83
C SER A 268 3.07 31.84 -11.76
N LYS A 269 1.91 32.24 -11.21
CA LYS A 269 1.51 33.64 -11.06
C LYS A 269 2.15 34.33 -9.86
N VAL A 270 2.70 33.57 -8.91
CA VAL A 270 3.21 34.10 -7.63
C VAL A 270 4.67 34.51 -7.72
N PHE A 271 5.42 34.02 -8.69
CA PHE A 271 6.83 34.35 -8.87
C PHE A 271 7.05 35.82 -9.26
N GLY A 272 8.15 36.37 -8.79
CA GLY A 272 8.55 37.76 -9.05
C GLY A 272 7.62 38.77 -8.38
N ASP A 273 7.72 40.05 -8.78
CA ASP A 273 6.83 41.11 -8.29
C ASP A 273 5.44 40.95 -8.94
N SER A 274 4.49 40.46 -8.16
CA SER A 274 3.15 40.15 -8.63
C SER A 274 2.07 40.52 -7.62
N ASN A 275 0.81 40.63 -8.07
CA ASN A 275 -0.35 40.82 -7.19
C ASN A 275 -1.02 39.48 -6.86
N PHE A 276 -0.32 38.35 -7.05
CA PHE A 276 -0.83 37.02 -6.75
C PHE A 276 -0.08 36.42 -5.57
N VAL A 277 -0.84 35.77 -4.69
CA VAL A 277 -0.32 35.15 -3.46
C VAL A 277 -0.86 33.74 -3.30
N LEU A 278 -0.17 32.92 -2.48
CA LEU A 278 -0.75 31.69 -1.96
C LEU A 278 -1.35 31.98 -0.59
N ALA A 279 -2.29 31.14 -0.17
CA ALA A 279 -2.88 31.22 1.15
C ALA A 279 -2.87 29.84 1.82
N THR A 280 -2.66 29.83 3.14
CA THR A 280 -2.89 28.63 3.95
C THR A 280 -4.38 28.31 3.97
N SER A 281 -4.74 27.04 4.05
CA SER A 281 -6.14 26.65 4.12
C SER A 281 -6.30 25.27 4.76
N ASP A 282 -7.44 25.05 5.39
CA ASP A 282 -7.91 23.77 5.90
C ASP A 282 -9.33 23.45 5.39
N GLN A 283 -10.06 22.58 6.08
CA GLN A 283 -11.43 22.23 5.70
C GLN A 283 -12.44 23.32 6.07
N ASP A 284 -12.16 24.09 7.11
CA ASP A 284 -13.05 25.12 7.67
C ASP A 284 -12.77 26.52 7.09
N SER A 285 -11.74 26.66 6.28
CA SER A 285 -11.37 27.93 5.64
C SER A 285 -12.45 28.41 4.69
N THR A 286 -12.87 29.66 4.84
CA THR A 286 -13.93 30.29 4.04
C THR A 286 -13.44 30.87 2.72
N TRP A 287 -12.13 31.15 2.61
CA TRP A 287 -11.50 31.74 1.41
C TRP A 287 -11.21 30.72 0.31
N LYS A 288 -11.17 31.19 -0.91
CA LYS A 288 -11.05 30.36 -2.12
C LYS A 288 -10.02 30.94 -3.10
N ILE A 289 -9.60 30.10 -4.04
CA ILE A 289 -8.77 30.54 -5.17
C ILE A 289 -9.58 31.57 -5.99
N GLY A 290 -8.96 32.73 -6.25
CA GLY A 290 -9.57 33.87 -6.93
C GLY A 290 -10.09 34.95 -6.00
N ASP A 291 -10.18 34.71 -4.70
CA ASP A 291 -10.53 35.74 -3.73
C ASP A 291 -9.47 36.83 -3.67
N THR A 292 -9.88 38.05 -3.35
CA THR A 292 -9.00 39.21 -3.22
C THR A 292 -8.83 39.59 -1.77
N VAL A 293 -7.60 39.92 -1.39
CA VAL A 293 -7.23 40.41 -0.06
C VAL A 293 -6.64 41.81 -0.21
N GLN A 294 -7.22 42.76 0.45
CA GLN A 294 -6.73 44.14 0.49
C GLN A 294 -5.83 44.34 1.71
N ILE A 295 -4.58 44.77 1.48
CA ILE A 295 -3.58 45.11 2.49
C ILE A 295 -3.16 46.57 2.24
N GLY A 296 -3.52 47.49 3.11
CA GLY A 296 -3.31 48.91 2.85
C GLY A 296 -4.03 49.37 1.57
N ASP A 297 -3.26 49.93 0.62
CA ASP A 297 -3.77 50.37 -0.67
C ASP A 297 -3.65 49.33 -1.79
N GLU A 298 -3.03 48.19 -1.49
CA GLU A 298 -2.76 47.09 -2.44
C GLU A 298 -3.83 46.00 -2.38
N THR A 299 -4.19 45.48 -3.55
CA THR A 299 -5.14 44.35 -3.68
C THR A 299 -4.40 43.14 -4.25
N LEU A 300 -4.36 42.07 -3.47
CA LEU A 300 -3.74 40.80 -3.82
C LEU A 300 -4.80 39.76 -4.16
N THR A 301 -4.52 38.88 -5.11
CA THR A 301 -5.42 37.79 -5.51
C THR A 301 -4.85 36.45 -5.07
N ILE A 302 -5.64 35.61 -4.43
CA ILE A 302 -5.25 34.26 -4.05
C ILE A 302 -5.15 33.38 -5.30
N ALA A 303 -3.94 33.08 -5.76
CA ALA A 303 -3.66 32.22 -6.92
C ALA A 303 -3.66 30.74 -6.56
N GLY A 304 -3.51 30.41 -5.28
CA GLY A 304 -3.48 29.02 -4.84
C GLY A 304 -3.64 28.87 -3.34
N LEU A 305 -4.04 27.66 -2.96
CA LEU A 305 -4.23 27.29 -1.56
C LEU A 305 -3.32 26.12 -1.20
N LEU A 306 -2.69 26.19 -0.03
CA LEU A 306 -1.98 25.06 0.55
C LEU A 306 -2.98 24.03 1.08
N LYS A 307 -2.58 22.76 1.10
CA LYS A 307 -3.40 21.66 1.65
C LYS A 307 -3.50 21.73 3.17
N ASN A 308 -2.43 22.16 3.82
CA ASN A 308 -2.29 22.30 5.26
C ASN A 308 -1.60 23.63 5.56
N ASP A 309 -1.73 24.11 6.78
CA ASP A 309 -0.95 25.26 7.26
C ASP A 309 0.43 24.78 7.77
N PRO A 310 1.54 25.09 7.08
CA PRO A 310 2.87 24.65 7.49
C PRO A 310 3.42 25.43 8.71
N PHE A 311 2.74 26.48 9.13
CA PHE A 311 3.14 27.33 10.28
C PHE A 311 2.42 26.96 11.57
N SER A 312 1.51 25.97 11.52
CA SER A 312 0.73 25.48 12.64
C SER A 312 1.13 24.04 12.99
N GLU A 313 1.27 23.74 14.28
CA GLU A 313 1.64 22.38 14.76
C GLU A 313 0.65 21.30 14.34
N ASN A 314 -0.62 21.64 14.23
CA ASN A 314 -1.68 20.70 13.84
C ASN A 314 -2.08 20.79 12.36
N GLY A 315 -1.42 21.65 11.58
CA GLY A 315 -1.70 21.86 10.16
C GLY A 315 -3.00 22.58 9.85
N LEU A 316 -3.67 23.14 10.89
CA LEU A 316 -4.92 23.89 10.76
C LEU A 316 -4.67 25.38 10.84
N THR A 317 -5.43 26.18 10.08
CA THR A 317 -5.33 27.65 10.10
C THR A 317 -5.89 28.26 11.37
N ASN A 318 -6.75 27.52 12.10
CA ASN A 318 -7.45 28.03 13.31
C ASN A 318 -8.18 29.34 13.06
N GLY A 319 -8.67 29.57 11.84
CA GLY A 319 -9.35 30.76 11.40
C GLY A 319 -8.44 31.94 11.05
N LYS A 320 -7.11 31.80 11.13
CA LYS A 320 -6.14 32.83 10.76
C LYS A 320 -5.67 32.60 9.32
N LEU A 321 -5.69 33.65 8.51
CA LEU A 321 -5.21 33.61 7.14
C LEU A 321 -3.72 33.96 7.09
N THR A 322 -2.88 33.06 6.63
CA THR A 322 -1.48 33.34 6.30
C THR A 322 -1.32 33.41 4.79
N LEU A 323 -0.75 34.50 4.31
CA LEU A 323 -0.45 34.74 2.91
C LEU A 323 1.03 34.49 2.64
N ILE A 324 1.32 33.73 1.58
CA ILE A 324 2.67 33.46 1.11
C ILE A 324 2.88 34.23 -0.20
N THR A 325 3.87 35.07 -0.22
CA THR A 325 4.25 35.92 -1.35
C THR A 325 5.62 35.51 -1.89
N SER A 326 5.99 35.96 -3.09
CA SER A 326 7.40 36.03 -3.50
C SER A 326 8.19 37.03 -2.66
N ASP A 327 9.50 36.96 -2.72
CA ASP A 327 10.40 37.90 -2.05
C ASP A 327 10.19 39.34 -2.51
N GLU A 328 10.06 39.56 -3.83
CA GLU A 328 9.88 40.88 -4.42
C GLU A 328 8.53 41.50 -4.02
N THR A 329 7.45 40.70 -4.06
CA THR A 329 6.13 41.14 -3.62
C THR A 329 6.13 41.51 -2.15
N PHE A 330 6.80 40.70 -1.30
CA PHE A 330 6.91 40.99 0.13
C PHE A 330 7.60 42.33 0.40
N VAL A 331 8.78 42.56 -0.21
CA VAL A 331 9.52 43.80 -0.07
C VAL A 331 8.71 45.02 -0.54
N ARG A 332 7.97 44.87 -1.65
CA ARG A 332 7.08 45.93 -2.15
C ARG A 332 5.97 46.28 -1.16
N LEU A 333 5.37 45.27 -0.51
CA LEU A 333 4.26 45.47 0.43
C LEU A 333 4.69 46.00 1.78
N THR A 334 5.86 45.61 2.27
CA THR A 334 6.30 45.89 3.66
C THR A 334 7.45 46.89 3.75
N GLY A 335 8.28 46.99 2.69
CA GLY A 335 9.54 47.74 2.72
C GLY A 335 10.68 47.04 3.47
N GLU A 336 10.47 45.82 3.95
CA GLU A 336 11.46 45.05 4.73
C GLU A 336 12.35 44.24 3.78
N GLU A 337 13.66 44.53 3.76
CA GLU A 337 14.63 43.85 2.88
C GLU A 337 15.36 42.66 3.53
N GLY A 338 15.55 42.70 4.87
CA GLY A 338 16.21 41.65 5.64
C GLY A 338 15.34 40.41 5.82
N TYR A 339 15.94 39.32 6.30
CA TYR A 339 15.25 38.05 6.56
C TYR A 339 15.02 37.82 8.06
N SER A 340 13.92 37.18 8.41
CA SER A 340 13.67 36.72 9.79
C SER A 340 14.24 35.30 10.00
N LEU A 341 14.34 34.53 8.95
CA LEU A 341 14.79 33.13 8.99
C LEU A 341 15.61 32.80 7.75
N VAL A 342 16.80 32.23 7.94
CA VAL A 342 17.65 31.70 6.89
C VAL A 342 17.78 30.21 7.08
N LEU A 343 17.55 29.46 6.02
CA LEU A 343 17.45 28.03 5.98
C LEU A 343 18.54 27.47 5.05
N ILE A 344 19.34 26.53 5.54
CA ILE A 344 20.49 25.99 4.84
C ILE A 344 20.30 24.49 4.66
N GLN A 345 20.39 24.03 3.43
CA GLN A 345 20.55 22.62 3.09
C GLN A 345 22.03 22.33 2.91
N THR A 346 22.51 21.26 3.52
CA THR A 346 23.92 20.86 3.40
C THR A 346 24.06 19.67 2.44
N THR A 347 25.29 19.45 1.97
CA THR A 347 25.64 18.26 1.20
C THR A 347 25.74 17.03 2.12
N GLY A 348 25.62 15.81 1.56
CA GLY A 348 25.69 14.58 2.35
C GLY A 348 27.06 14.28 2.96
N ASP A 349 28.10 14.98 2.52
CA ASP A 349 29.49 14.84 2.96
C ASP A 349 29.96 16.03 3.82
N VAL A 350 29.03 16.90 4.27
CA VAL A 350 29.35 18.04 5.14
C VAL A 350 30.01 17.58 6.45
N THR A 351 31.11 18.23 6.81
CA THR A 351 31.86 17.95 8.05
C THR A 351 31.48 18.93 9.16
N ASP A 352 31.79 18.59 10.42
CA ASP A 352 31.56 19.50 11.54
C ASP A 352 32.42 20.77 11.42
N GLU A 353 33.59 20.70 10.75
CA GLU A 353 34.42 21.86 10.46
C GLU A 353 33.70 22.84 9.52
N ASN A 354 33.00 22.33 8.49
CA ASN A 354 32.20 23.18 7.60
C ASN A 354 31.07 23.87 8.37
N VAL A 355 30.38 23.14 9.24
CA VAL A 355 29.26 23.70 10.04
C VAL A 355 29.77 24.75 11.03
N GLN A 356 30.94 24.51 11.67
CA GLN A 356 31.59 25.53 12.53
C GLN A 356 32.01 26.77 11.75
N ALA A 357 32.48 26.59 10.50
CA ALA A 357 32.82 27.73 9.63
C ALA A 357 31.55 28.58 9.33
N ILE A 358 30.42 27.93 9.04
CA ILE A 358 29.14 28.62 8.85
C ILE A 358 28.72 29.34 10.14
N GLN A 359 28.77 28.66 11.29
CA GLN A 359 28.42 29.24 12.59
C GLN A 359 29.27 30.45 12.94
N ASN A 360 30.58 30.41 12.66
CA ASN A 360 31.50 31.52 12.91
C ASN A 360 31.28 32.74 12.00
N SER A 361 30.57 32.55 10.86
CA SER A 361 30.22 33.66 9.96
C SER A 361 28.92 34.36 10.38
N VAL A 362 28.17 33.78 11.29
CA VAL A 362 26.87 34.26 11.80
C VAL A 362 27.13 35.10 13.05
N ASP A 363 26.52 36.29 13.12
CA ASP A 363 26.58 37.13 14.31
C ASP A 363 25.92 36.44 15.51
N GLN A 364 26.48 36.64 16.71
CA GLN A 364 25.95 36.05 17.95
C GLN A 364 24.54 36.58 18.35
N THR A 365 24.08 37.63 17.70
CA THR A 365 22.70 38.14 17.86
C THR A 365 21.65 37.25 17.25
N TYR A 366 22.03 36.37 16.30
CA TYR A 366 21.13 35.43 15.64
C TYR A 366 21.20 34.06 16.31
N SER A 367 20.08 33.37 16.41
CA SER A 367 20.03 32.00 16.88
C SER A 367 20.53 31.07 15.75
N PHE A 368 21.44 30.17 16.08
CA PHE A 368 21.96 29.15 15.15
C PHE A 368 21.55 27.78 15.65
N ARG A 369 20.82 27.00 14.83
CA ARG A 369 20.38 25.67 15.17
C ARG A 369 20.83 24.67 14.11
N ASP A 370 21.70 23.74 14.50
CA ASP A 370 22.08 22.59 13.70
C ASP A 370 21.05 21.46 13.90
N LYS A 371 20.40 21.04 12.82
CA LYS A 371 19.37 20.01 12.78
C LYS A 371 19.80 18.76 12.03
N ARG A 372 21.08 18.63 11.69
CA ARG A 372 21.57 17.47 10.94
C ARG A 372 21.27 16.15 11.62
N ASP A 373 21.34 16.12 12.96
CA ASP A 373 20.99 14.95 13.77
C ASP A 373 19.47 14.69 13.81
N GLU A 374 18.65 15.66 13.42
CA GLU A 374 17.19 15.56 13.37
C GLU A 374 16.69 15.09 11.98
N ARG A 375 17.59 14.74 11.08
CA ARG A 375 17.23 14.23 9.76
C ARG A 375 16.38 12.95 9.89
N THR A 376 15.24 12.95 9.24
CA THR A 376 14.29 11.84 9.31
C THR A 376 14.14 11.09 7.98
N MET A 377 14.87 11.53 6.93
CA MET A 377 14.77 10.94 5.59
C MET A 377 15.13 9.45 5.60
N GLY A 378 16.20 9.08 6.33
CA GLY A 378 16.63 7.69 6.46
C GLY A 378 15.55 6.83 7.13
N THR A 379 15.01 7.30 8.27
CA THR A 379 13.93 6.64 8.99
C THR A 379 12.67 6.53 8.12
N TYR A 380 12.28 7.60 7.42
CA TYR A 380 11.17 7.57 6.46
C TYR A 380 11.36 6.50 5.39
N MET A 381 12.50 6.50 4.70
CA MET A 381 12.83 5.51 3.69
C MET A 381 12.80 4.08 4.23
N ALA A 382 13.31 3.86 5.44
CA ALA A 382 13.27 2.55 6.10
C ALA A 382 11.83 2.05 6.29
N PHE A 383 10.95 2.89 6.82
CA PHE A 383 9.53 2.55 6.98
C PHE A 383 8.86 2.26 5.64
N VAL A 384 9.08 3.11 4.64
CA VAL A 384 8.53 2.93 3.29
C VAL A 384 9.00 1.61 2.67
N PHE A 385 10.31 1.29 2.76
CA PHE A 385 10.83 -0.01 2.29
C PHE A 385 10.20 -1.20 3.03
N CYS A 386 10.03 -1.11 4.36
CA CYS A 386 9.37 -2.16 5.14
C CYS A 386 7.92 -2.37 4.70
N VAL A 387 7.16 -1.30 4.49
CA VAL A 387 5.76 -1.38 4.04
C VAL A 387 5.68 -1.98 2.63
N TYR A 388 6.51 -1.52 1.68
CA TYR A 388 6.55 -2.08 0.33
C TYR A 388 6.99 -3.54 0.30
N ALA A 389 7.98 -3.93 1.11
CA ALA A 389 8.40 -5.32 1.24
C ALA A 389 7.24 -6.20 1.73
N PHE A 390 6.47 -5.72 2.71
CA PHE A 390 5.30 -6.40 3.22
C PHE A 390 4.18 -6.51 2.17
N LEU A 391 3.90 -5.43 1.44
CA LEU A 391 2.94 -5.43 0.33
C LEU A 391 3.37 -6.42 -0.78
N ALA A 392 4.66 -6.50 -1.09
CA ALA A 392 5.20 -7.46 -2.05
C ALA A 392 5.00 -8.91 -1.58
N ILE A 393 5.18 -9.19 -0.30
CA ILE A 393 4.90 -10.51 0.28
C ILE A 393 3.41 -10.84 0.19
N ILE A 394 2.52 -9.90 0.51
CA ILE A 394 1.06 -10.08 0.36
C ILE A 394 0.71 -10.39 -1.11
N ALA A 395 1.27 -9.63 -2.06
CA ALA A 395 1.07 -9.85 -3.49
C ALA A 395 1.54 -11.24 -3.94
N LEU A 396 2.74 -11.67 -3.49
CA LEU A 396 3.28 -13.00 -3.78
C LEU A 396 2.37 -14.11 -3.22
N VAL A 397 1.95 -14.00 -1.97
CA VAL A 397 1.03 -14.96 -1.33
C VAL A 397 -0.31 -14.98 -2.08
N THR A 398 -0.79 -13.84 -2.55
CA THR A 398 -2.00 -13.73 -3.37
C THR A 398 -1.86 -14.52 -4.68
N VAL A 399 -0.77 -14.31 -5.42
CA VAL A 399 -0.49 -15.04 -6.67
C VAL A 399 -0.43 -16.54 -6.42
N MET A 400 0.33 -16.98 -5.42
CA MET A 400 0.44 -18.40 -5.05
C MET A 400 -0.90 -19.02 -4.69
N ASN A 401 -1.73 -18.28 -3.96
CA ASN A 401 -3.06 -18.72 -3.56
C ASN A 401 -4.00 -18.88 -4.77
N ILE A 402 -4.00 -17.91 -5.68
CA ILE A 402 -4.78 -17.95 -6.93
C ILE A 402 -4.37 -19.14 -7.79
N VAL A 403 -3.07 -19.30 -8.06
CA VAL A 403 -2.52 -20.41 -8.86
C VAL A 403 -2.89 -21.76 -8.25
N ASN A 404 -2.70 -21.91 -6.95
CA ASN A 404 -3.03 -23.14 -6.25
C ASN A 404 -4.54 -23.44 -6.31
N SER A 405 -5.39 -22.43 -6.08
CA SER A 405 -6.84 -22.56 -6.08
C SER A 405 -7.39 -23.01 -7.43
N ILE A 406 -6.94 -22.38 -8.53
CA ILE A 406 -7.37 -22.75 -9.88
C ILE A 406 -6.83 -24.12 -10.26
N SER A 407 -5.55 -24.42 -9.97
CA SER A 407 -4.96 -25.74 -10.22
C SER A 407 -5.73 -26.86 -9.53
N MET A 408 -6.24 -26.61 -8.33
CA MET A 408 -7.03 -27.59 -7.60
C MET A 408 -8.45 -27.73 -8.15
N SER A 409 -9.11 -26.64 -8.56
CA SER A 409 -10.42 -26.70 -9.22
C SER A 409 -10.33 -27.56 -10.48
N VAL A 410 -9.31 -27.31 -11.31
CA VAL A 410 -9.08 -28.10 -12.54
C VAL A 410 -8.76 -29.56 -12.22
N SER A 411 -7.87 -29.83 -11.25
CA SER A 411 -7.49 -31.21 -10.88
C SER A 411 -8.70 -32.01 -10.36
N ALA A 412 -9.62 -31.39 -9.64
CA ALA A 412 -10.83 -32.04 -9.14
C ALA A 412 -11.81 -32.46 -10.26
N ARG A 413 -11.69 -31.85 -11.46
CA ARG A 413 -12.58 -32.08 -12.60
C ARG A 413 -11.90 -32.74 -13.79
N MET A 414 -10.69 -33.32 -13.60
CA MET A 414 -9.91 -33.94 -14.67
C MET A 414 -10.70 -34.98 -15.46
N LYS A 415 -11.53 -35.81 -14.80
CA LYS A 415 -12.38 -36.80 -15.48
C LYS A 415 -13.41 -36.15 -16.41
N GLN A 416 -14.01 -35.03 -15.98
CA GLN A 416 -14.98 -34.29 -16.82
C GLN A 416 -14.30 -33.69 -18.05
N TYR A 417 -13.10 -33.13 -17.90
CA TYR A 417 -12.30 -32.62 -19.03
C TYR A 417 -11.87 -33.74 -19.99
N GLY A 418 -11.51 -34.92 -19.47
CA GLY A 418 -11.23 -36.08 -20.27
C GLY A 418 -12.44 -36.54 -21.10
N ALA A 419 -13.63 -36.59 -20.51
CA ALA A 419 -14.87 -36.90 -21.21
C ALA A 419 -15.20 -35.87 -22.31
N MET A 420 -15.03 -34.57 -22.03
CA MET A 420 -15.23 -33.50 -23.03
C MET A 420 -14.26 -33.63 -24.22
N ARG A 421 -12.98 -33.98 -23.98
CA ARG A 421 -12.01 -34.28 -25.06
C ARG A 421 -12.43 -35.49 -25.87
N ALA A 422 -12.92 -36.53 -25.24
CA ALA A 422 -13.38 -37.74 -25.93
C ALA A 422 -14.56 -37.46 -26.88
N VAL A 423 -15.43 -36.50 -26.55
CA VAL A 423 -16.56 -36.04 -27.40
C VAL A 423 -16.09 -35.01 -28.46
N GLY A 424 -14.79 -34.61 -28.48
CA GLY A 424 -14.23 -33.78 -29.55
C GLY A 424 -13.96 -32.34 -29.20
N MET A 425 -13.95 -31.98 -27.92
CA MET A 425 -13.58 -30.61 -27.47
C MET A 425 -12.09 -30.37 -27.70
N ASP A 426 -11.73 -29.29 -28.41
CA ASP A 426 -10.36 -28.90 -28.72
C ASP A 426 -9.64 -28.32 -27.48
N GLU A 427 -8.29 -28.46 -27.45
CA GLU A 427 -7.44 -27.94 -26.36
C GLU A 427 -7.65 -26.44 -26.13
N ARG A 428 -7.76 -25.66 -27.20
CA ARG A 428 -8.01 -24.21 -27.12
C ARG A 428 -9.35 -23.86 -26.49
N GLN A 429 -10.37 -24.67 -26.73
CA GLN A 429 -11.71 -24.49 -26.14
C GLN A 429 -11.66 -24.77 -24.65
N MET A 430 -10.95 -25.83 -24.22
CA MET A 430 -10.75 -26.13 -22.79
C MET A 430 -9.96 -25.03 -22.07
N THR A 431 -8.88 -24.54 -22.67
CA THR A 431 -8.11 -23.43 -22.09
C THR A 431 -8.97 -22.18 -21.91
N LYS A 432 -9.80 -21.83 -22.89
CA LYS A 432 -10.75 -20.71 -22.78
C LYS A 432 -11.79 -20.93 -21.67
N MET A 433 -12.29 -22.13 -21.53
CA MET A 433 -13.25 -22.48 -20.47
C MET A 433 -12.63 -22.29 -19.09
N ILE A 434 -11.40 -22.81 -18.87
CA ILE A 434 -10.66 -22.64 -17.62
C ILE A 434 -10.32 -21.17 -17.36
N ALA A 435 -9.95 -20.43 -18.40
CA ALA A 435 -9.69 -18.99 -18.30
C ALA A 435 -10.96 -18.22 -17.88
N CYS A 436 -12.11 -18.55 -18.45
CA CYS A 436 -13.39 -17.94 -18.06
C CYS A 436 -13.79 -18.30 -16.61
N GLU A 437 -13.53 -19.54 -16.17
CA GLU A 437 -13.72 -19.95 -14.77
C GLU A 437 -12.84 -19.13 -13.85
N ALA A 438 -11.53 -19.02 -14.14
CA ALA A 438 -10.57 -18.25 -13.37
C ALA A 438 -10.93 -16.76 -13.30
N PHE A 439 -11.32 -16.18 -14.44
CA PHE A 439 -11.73 -14.79 -14.54
C PHE A 439 -13.01 -14.51 -13.75
N THR A 440 -13.97 -15.44 -13.73
CA THR A 440 -15.19 -15.33 -12.92
C THR A 440 -14.87 -15.24 -11.44
N TYR A 441 -13.97 -16.10 -10.94
CA TYR A 441 -13.51 -16.02 -9.55
C TYR A 441 -12.78 -14.70 -9.25
N ALA A 442 -11.93 -14.24 -10.17
CA ALA A 442 -11.20 -12.99 -10.01
C ALA A 442 -12.15 -11.79 -9.94
N VAL A 443 -13.09 -11.68 -10.87
CA VAL A 443 -14.07 -10.57 -10.89
C VAL A 443 -14.92 -10.56 -9.63
N LEU A 444 -15.52 -11.70 -9.26
CA LEU A 444 -16.35 -11.79 -8.06
C LEU A 444 -15.52 -11.51 -6.79
N GLY A 445 -14.28 -12.01 -6.73
CA GLY A 445 -13.36 -11.73 -5.64
C GLY A 445 -12.97 -10.25 -5.55
N CYS A 446 -12.73 -9.59 -6.70
CA CYS A 446 -12.47 -8.16 -6.77
C CYS A 446 -13.67 -7.34 -6.29
N VAL A 447 -14.89 -7.67 -6.75
CA VAL A 447 -16.09 -6.96 -6.31
C VAL A 447 -16.29 -7.05 -4.80
N VAL A 448 -16.21 -8.26 -4.24
CA VAL A 448 -16.35 -8.48 -2.79
C VAL A 448 -15.18 -7.86 -2.02
N GLY A 449 -13.96 -8.03 -2.52
CA GLY A 449 -12.75 -7.48 -1.91
C GLY A 449 -12.75 -5.95 -1.85
N CYS A 450 -13.18 -5.29 -2.93
CA CYS A 450 -13.33 -3.84 -2.96
C CYS A 450 -14.49 -3.36 -2.09
N ALA A 451 -15.64 -4.05 -2.12
CA ALA A 451 -16.81 -3.68 -1.33
C ALA A 451 -16.55 -3.72 0.19
N ILE A 452 -15.67 -4.60 0.65
CA ILE A 452 -15.27 -4.70 2.06
C ILE A 452 -13.98 -3.93 2.33
N GLY A 453 -12.99 -4.02 1.43
CA GLY A 453 -11.66 -3.47 1.62
C GLY A 453 -11.63 -1.94 1.62
N LEU A 454 -12.40 -1.28 0.76
CA LEU A 454 -12.45 0.20 0.73
C LEU A 454 -13.05 0.80 2.00
N PRO A 455 -14.21 0.34 2.52
CA PRO A 455 -14.71 0.82 3.80
C PRO A 455 -13.76 0.52 4.97
N LEU A 456 -13.12 -0.65 4.96
CA LEU A 456 -12.15 -1.02 6.00
C LEU A 456 -10.88 -0.15 5.92
N SER A 457 -10.37 0.11 4.72
CA SER A 457 -9.25 1.04 4.49
C SER A 457 -9.58 2.43 5.02
N LYS A 458 -10.79 2.94 4.73
CA LYS A 458 -11.25 4.23 5.27
C LYS A 458 -11.33 4.21 6.80
N LEU A 459 -11.89 3.16 7.39
CA LEU A 459 -12.00 3.03 8.85
C LEU A 459 -10.61 3.00 9.52
N LEU A 460 -9.66 2.29 8.90
CA LEU A 460 -8.28 2.28 9.38
C LEU A 460 -7.61 3.64 9.24
N TYR A 461 -7.83 4.34 8.14
CA TYR A 461 -7.35 5.69 7.92
C TYR A 461 -7.90 6.66 8.98
N ASP A 462 -9.21 6.64 9.21
CA ASP A 462 -9.87 7.49 10.19
C ASP A 462 -9.36 7.19 11.61
N PHE A 463 -9.10 5.93 11.94
CA PHE A 463 -8.60 5.51 13.26
C PHE A 463 -7.12 5.85 13.46
N LEU A 464 -6.26 5.58 12.46
CA LEU A 464 -4.81 5.73 12.58
C LEU A 464 -4.33 7.15 12.29
N ILE A 465 -4.95 7.82 11.32
CA ILE A 465 -4.45 9.09 10.78
C ILE A 465 -5.37 10.23 11.20
N ALA A 466 -6.63 10.23 10.80
CA ALA A 466 -7.54 11.35 11.09
C ALA A 466 -7.78 11.58 12.59
N GLY A 467 -7.69 10.51 13.40
CA GLY A 467 -7.77 10.62 14.87
C GLY A 467 -6.58 11.34 15.53
N HIS A 468 -5.44 11.44 14.84
CA HIS A 468 -4.20 12.04 15.35
C HIS A 468 -3.79 13.30 14.58
N PHE A 469 -4.17 13.38 13.31
CA PHE A 469 -3.85 14.47 12.40
C PHE A 469 -5.14 15.11 11.88
N PRO A 470 -5.65 16.18 12.53
CA PRO A 470 -6.95 16.78 12.19
C PRO A 470 -7.04 17.33 10.76
N SER A 471 -5.90 17.71 10.17
CA SER A 471 -5.81 18.17 8.77
C SER A 471 -5.93 17.04 7.73
N ALA A 472 -5.82 15.77 8.16
CA ALA A 472 -5.80 14.64 7.27
C ALA A 472 -7.19 14.32 6.70
N VAL A 473 -7.27 14.24 5.37
CA VAL A 473 -8.50 13.91 4.63
C VAL A 473 -8.30 12.62 3.85
N TRP A 474 -9.14 11.62 4.11
CA TRP A 474 -9.09 10.38 3.36
C TRP A 474 -9.35 10.61 1.87
N GLN A 475 -8.44 10.15 1.04
CA GLN A 475 -8.56 10.15 -0.41
C GLN A 475 -8.78 8.72 -0.91
N PHE A 476 -9.58 8.58 -1.97
CA PHE A 476 -9.82 7.28 -2.57
C PHE A 476 -8.50 6.70 -3.13
N PRO A 477 -8.04 5.51 -2.68
CA PRO A 477 -6.73 4.96 -3.02
C PRO A 477 -6.68 4.38 -4.45
N ILE A 478 -6.77 5.24 -5.48
CA ILE A 478 -6.85 4.85 -6.90
C ILE A 478 -5.61 4.06 -7.31
N ILE A 479 -4.42 4.50 -6.89
CA ILE A 479 -3.14 3.88 -7.27
C ILE A 479 -3.04 2.48 -6.65
N SER A 480 -3.25 2.37 -5.35
CA SER A 480 -3.21 1.07 -4.64
C SER A 480 -4.25 0.09 -5.19
N LEU A 481 -5.46 0.59 -5.50
CA LEU A 481 -6.51 -0.20 -6.12
C LEU A 481 -6.10 -0.67 -7.53
N GLY A 482 -5.53 0.21 -8.35
CA GLY A 482 -5.04 -0.12 -9.68
C GLY A 482 -3.94 -1.19 -9.64
N VAL A 483 -2.98 -1.06 -8.73
CA VAL A 483 -1.88 -2.01 -8.52
C VAL A 483 -2.43 -3.38 -8.15
N ILE A 484 -3.31 -3.50 -7.16
CA ILE A 484 -3.82 -4.82 -6.73
C ILE A 484 -4.68 -5.48 -7.81
N LEU A 485 -5.51 -4.72 -8.54
CA LEU A 485 -6.30 -5.25 -9.65
C LEU A 485 -5.42 -5.75 -10.79
N LEU A 486 -4.34 -5.06 -11.09
CA LEU A 486 -3.34 -5.49 -12.05
C LEU A 486 -2.68 -6.81 -11.61
N PHE A 487 -2.24 -6.90 -10.35
CA PHE A 487 -1.66 -8.12 -9.79
C PHE A 487 -2.63 -9.30 -9.83
N VAL A 488 -3.88 -9.11 -9.46
CA VAL A 488 -4.92 -10.16 -9.50
C VAL A 488 -5.15 -10.62 -10.93
N THR A 489 -5.16 -9.71 -11.90
CA THR A 489 -5.32 -10.04 -13.33
C THR A 489 -4.13 -10.85 -13.84
N ILE A 490 -2.90 -10.42 -13.57
CA ILE A 490 -1.68 -11.17 -13.93
C ILE A 490 -1.67 -12.55 -13.28
N ALA A 491 -2.04 -12.63 -12.01
CA ALA A 491 -2.11 -13.90 -11.28
C ALA A 491 -3.17 -14.85 -11.86
N ALA A 492 -4.33 -14.34 -12.26
CA ALA A 492 -5.38 -15.13 -12.89
C ALA A 492 -4.92 -15.69 -14.26
N ILE A 493 -4.22 -14.88 -15.06
CA ILE A 493 -3.62 -15.33 -16.33
C ILE A 493 -2.56 -16.41 -16.08
N ALA A 494 -1.63 -16.18 -15.16
CA ALA A 494 -0.57 -17.13 -14.82
C ALA A 494 -1.13 -18.46 -14.28
N ALA A 495 -2.23 -18.39 -13.53
CA ALA A 495 -2.87 -19.56 -12.93
C ALA A 495 -3.53 -20.49 -13.96
N VAL A 496 -3.86 -20.00 -15.15
CA VAL A 496 -4.40 -20.83 -16.25
C VAL A 496 -3.29 -21.66 -16.92
N TYR A 497 -2.05 -21.16 -16.93
CA TYR A 497 -0.93 -21.79 -17.63
C TYR A 497 -0.56 -23.19 -17.09
N ALA A 498 -0.52 -23.35 -15.78
CA ALA A 498 -0.11 -24.62 -15.15
C ALA A 498 -1.14 -25.78 -15.39
N PRO A 499 -2.46 -25.57 -15.23
CA PRO A 499 -3.47 -26.54 -15.59
C PRO A 499 -3.52 -26.87 -17.08
N GLU A 500 -3.35 -25.86 -17.95
CA GLU A 500 -3.29 -26.07 -19.40
C GLU A 500 -2.23 -27.10 -19.78
N LYS A 501 -1.01 -26.97 -19.27
CA LYS A 501 0.08 -27.91 -19.52
C LYS A 501 -0.25 -29.32 -19.04
N ARG A 502 -0.97 -29.48 -17.92
CA ARG A 502 -1.40 -30.78 -17.41
C ARG A 502 -2.44 -31.45 -18.33
N ILE A 503 -3.43 -30.68 -18.79
CA ILE A 503 -4.49 -31.17 -19.67
C ILE A 503 -3.93 -31.55 -21.04
N ARG A 504 -3.00 -30.78 -21.58
CA ARG A 504 -2.32 -31.08 -22.84
C ARG A 504 -1.58 -32.43 -22.81
N ASN A 505 -0.95 -32.74 -21.70
CA ASN A 505 -0.17 -33.99 -21.53
C ASN A 505 -1.03 -35.20 -21.12
N MET A 506 -2.36 -35.04 -21.01
CA MET A 506 -3.26 -36.12 -20.60
C MET A 506 -3.57 -37.04 -21.76
N SER A 507 -3.31 -38.34 -21.59
CA SER A 507 -3.69 -39.37 -22.53
C SER A 507 -5.20 -39.65 -22.49
N ILE A 508 -5.88 -39.50 -23.63
CA ILE A 508 -7.35 -39.72 -23.74
C ILE A 508 -7.68 -41.19 -23.40
N THR A 509 -6.85 -42.12 -23.83
CA THR A 509 -7.03 -43.55 -23.58
C THR A 509 -6.90 -43.95 -22.12
N ALA A 510 -5.97 -43.34 -21.38
CA ALA A 510 -5.83 -43.56 -19.94
C ALA A 510 -7.05 -43.03 -19.16
N THR A 511 -7.61 -41.90 -19.58
CA THR A 511 -8.77 -41.31 -18.92
C THR A 511 -10.05 -42.08 -19.15
N ILE A 512 -10.24 -42.66 -20.35
CA ILE A 512 -11.40 -43.50 -20.65
C ILE A 512 -11.33 -44.83 -19.88
N ASN A 513 -10.14 -45.41 -19.69
CA ASN A 513 -9.96 -46.63 -18.91
C ASN A 513 -10.15 -46.47 -17.39
N GLU A 514 -10.14 -45.25 -16.89
CA GLU A 514 -10.41 -44.90 -15.48
C GLU A 514 -11.87 -44.48 -15.23
N LEU A 515 -12.69 -44.34 -16.29
CA LEU A 515 -14.13 -44.11 -16.21
C LEU A 515 -14.88 -45.40 -15.97
#